data_71bdee6d7ae3e750caa374db1d013fd9
#
_entry.id   71bdee6d7ae3e750caa374db1d013fd9
#
_cell.length_a   1.000
_cell.length_b   1.000
_cell.length_c   1.000
_cell.angle_alpha   90.00
_cell.angle_beta   90.00
_cell.angle_gamma   90.00
#
_symmetry.space_group_name_H-M   'P 1'
#
loop_
_entity.id
_entity.type
_entity.pdbx_description
1 polymer ?
#
loop_
_entity_poly.entity_id
_entity_poly.type
_entity_poly.pdbx_seq_one_letter_code
_entity_poly.pdbx_strand_id
1 'polypeptide(L)'
;MEKQKKQRLDVLLVEKGLAPSREKAKAIIMAGIVYVDGNKEDKAGTTFPENAVIEVKGKTLPYVSRGGLKLEKAMQKFPITLSGKVCMDVGSSTGGFTDCMLQNGATKVYAIDVGHGQLAWKLRNDERVVCMEKTNIRYVVPEDIDELAAFSSIDVSFISLTKVLLPVKNLLTEDGQVVCLIKPQFEAGREKVGKKGVVRDRAVHEEVIRMVMDLSLIHISEP
;
A
#
# COMPACT_ATOMS: atom_id res chain seq x y z
N MET A 1 -12.07 -28.35 -40.54
CA MET A 1 -11.28 -27.75 -39.47
C MET A 1 -12.26 -27.27 -38.40
N GLU A 2 -12.33 -27.95 -37.27
CA GLU A 2 -13.14 -27.50 -36.13
C GLU A 2 -12.61 -26.12 -35.64
N LYS A 3 -13.50 -25.15 -35.56
CA LYS A 3 -13.17 -23.87 -34.94
C LYS A 3 -12.83 -24.11 -33.46
N GLN A 4 -11.55 -24.05 -33.10
CA GLN A 4 -11.14 -24.10 -31.70
C GLN A 4 -11.89 -23.05 -30.92
N LYS A 5 -12.60 -23.43 -29.88
CA LYS A 5 -13.35 -22.55 -29.00
C LYS A 5 -12.35 -21.66 -28.26
N LYS A 6 -12.50 -20.32 -28.41
CA LYS A 6 -11.67 -19.35 -27.74
C LYS A 6 -12.38 -18.83 -26.50
N GLN A 7 -11.62 -18.64 -25.44
CA GLN A 7 -12.12 -18.18 -24.15
C GLN A 7 -11.24 -17.07 -23.56
N ARG A 8 -11.82 -16.24 -22.74
CA ARG A 8 -11.11 -15.13 -22.11
C ARG A 8 -10.04 -15.67 -21.14
N LEU A 9 -8.91 -14.98 -21.08
CA LEU A 9 -7.78 -15.36 -20.23
C LEU A 9 -8.16 -15.43 -18.75
N ASP A 10 -8.96 -14.46 -18.24
CA ASP A 10 -9.41 -14.46 -16.85
C ASP A 10 -10.30 -15.68 -16.50
N VAL A 11 -11.02 -16.20 -17.46
CA VAL A 11 -11.84 -17.41 -17.30
C VAL A 11 -10.98 -18.67 -17.38
N LEU A 12 -10.10 -18.75 -18.39
CA LEU A 12 -9.19 -19.88 -18.58
C LEU A 12 -8.30 -20.14 -17.35
N LEU A 13 -7.80 -19.06 -16.70
CA LEU A 13 -7.01 -19.19 -15.47
C LEU A 13 -7.78 -19.85 -14.33
N VAL A 14 -9.08 -19.55 -14.18
CA VAL A 14 -9.91 -20.18 -13.16
C VAL A 14 -10.21 -21.64 -13.50
N GLU A 15 -10.59 -21.93 -14.73
CA GLU A 15 -10.91 -23.28 -15.20
C GLU A 15 -9.71 -24.23 -15.12
N LYS A 16 -8.50 -23.70 -15.40
CA LYS A 16 -7.25 -24.48 -15.27
C LYS A 16 -6.73 -24.55 -13.83
N GLY A 17 -7.44 -23.99 -12.82
CA GLY A 17 -7.03 -24.01 -11.42
C GLY A 17 -5.82 -23.12 -11.11
N LEU A 18 -5.43 -22.22 -12.04
CA LEU A 18 -4.30 -21.30 -11.89
C LEU A 18 -4.66 -20.04 -11.09
N ALA A 19 -5.94 -19.80 -10.86
CA ALA A 19 -6.45 -18.75 -10.00
C ALA A 19 -7.75 -19.20 -9.30
N PRO A 20 -7.98 -18.84 -8.02
CA PRO A 20 -9.16 -19.27 -7.27
C PRO A 20 -10.45 -18.56 -7.68
N SER A 21 -10.35 -17.39 -8.34
CA SER A 21 -11.49 -16.63 -8.83
C SER A 21 -11.09 -15.75 -10.03
N ARG A 22 -12.10 -15.27 -10.80
CA ARG A 22 -11.86 -14.35 -11.92
C ARG A 22 -11.23 -13.02 -11.49
N GLU A 23 -11.53 -12.54 -10.29
CA GLU A 23 -10.92 -11.33 -9.74
C GLU A 23 -9.42 -11.54 -9.47
N LYS A 24 -9.07 -12.68 -8.87
CA LYS A 24 -7.66 -13.05 -8.66
C LYS A 24 -6.95 -13.30 -9.99
N ALA A 25 -7.62 -13.92 -10.96
CA ALA A 25 -7.10 -14.07 -12.32
C ALA A 25 -6.77 -12.71 -12.95
N LYS A 26 -7.68 -11.73 -12.89
CA LYS A 26 -7.42 -10.37 -13.37
C LYS A 26 -6.23 -9.73 -12.67
N ALA A 27 -6.13 -9.87 -11.35
CA ALA A 27 -5.04 -9.30 -10.56
C ALA A 27 -3.66 -9.86 -10.99
N ILE A 28 -3.52 -11.17 -11.17
CA ILE A 28 -2.25 -11.78 -11.60
C ILE A 28 -1.90 -11.46 -13.07
N ILE A 29 -2.92 -11.33 -13.95
CA ILE A 29 -2.71 -10.88 -15.34
C ILE A 29 -2.20 -9.44 -15.35
N MET A 30 -2.86 -8.53 -14.62
CA MET A 30 -2.45 -7.12 -14.51
C MET A 30 -1.10 -6.95 -13.81
N ALA A 31 -0.73 -7.87 -12.92
CA ALA A 31 0.61 -7.92 -12.32
C ALA A 31 1.70 -8.32 -13.35
N GLY A 32 1.29 -8.80 -14.55
CA GLY A 32 2.20 -9.18 -15.62
C GLY A 32 3.02 -10.43 -15.32
N ILE A 33 2.45 -11.35 -14.56
CA ILE A 33 3.09 -12.64 -14.22
C ILE A 33 2.47 -13.81 -14.97
N VAL A 34 1.50 -13.55 -15.87
CA VAL A 34 0.86 -14.57 -16.70
C VAL A 34 1.51 -14.59 -18.08
N TYR A 35 1.81 -15.79 -18.55
CA TYR A 35 2.38 -16.05 -19.86
C TYR A 35 1.48 -17.05 -20.60
N VAL A 36 1.19 -16.79 -21.87
CA VAL A 36 0.43 -17.68 -22.74
C VAL A 36 1.31 -18.03 -23.93
N ASP A 37 1.54 -19.31 -24.14
CA ASP A 37 2.43 -19.83 -25.18
C ASP A 37 3.81 -19.15 -25.17
N GLY A 38 4.33 -18.89 -23.95
CA GLY A 38 5.62 -18.23 -23.71
C GLY A 38 5.61 -16.70 -23.78
N ASN A 39 4.52 -16.07 -24.20
CA ASN A 39 4.40 -14.62 -24.31
C ASN A 39 3.69 -14.04 -23.09
N LYS A 40 4.22 -12.92 -22.57
CA LYS A 40 3.63 -12.22 -21.45
C LYS A 40 2.30 -11.58 -21.84
N GLU A 41 1.27 -11.78 -21.01
CA GLU A 41 -0.06 -11.20 -21.19
C GLU A 41 -0.45 -10.35 -19.99
N ASP A 42 -0.96 -9.13 -20.25
CA ASP A 42 -1.38 -8.16 -19.24
C ASP A 42 -2.85 -7.72 -19.34
N LYS A 43 -3.57 -8.27 -20.35
CA LYS A 43 -4.98 -7.94 -20.60
C LYS A 43 -5.88 -9.14 -20.30
N ALA A 44 -6.66 -9.04 -19.23
CA ALA A 44 -7.55 -10.11 -18.77
C ALA A 44 -8.66 -10.50 -19.79
N GLY A 45 -9.02 -9.58 -20.68
CA GLY A 45 -10.04 -9.79 -21.70
C GLY A 45 -9.56 -10.47 -22.98
N THR A 46 -8.25 -10.62 -23.17
CA THR A 46 -7.68 -11.32 -24.35
C THR A 46 -8.20 -12.74 -24.41
N THR A 47 -8.54 -13.21 -25.61
CA THR A 47 -9.10 -14.56 -25.80
C THR A 47 -8.06 -15.49 -26.40
N PHE A 48 -7.96 -16.70 -25.84
CA PHE A 48 -7.05 -17.75 -26.25
C PHE A 48 -7.80 -19.07 -26.50
N PRO A 49 -7.27 -19.99 -27.32
CA PRO A 49 -7.79 -21.33 -27.40
C PRO A 49 -7.75 -22.05 -26.05
N GLU A 50 -8.72 -22.91 -25.75
CA GLU A 50 -8.78 -23.65 -24.47
C GLU A 50 -7.53 -24.52 -24.23
N ASN A 51 -6.86 -24.98 -25.29
CA ASN A 51 -5.62 -25.74 -25.21
C ASN A 51 -4.35 -24.90 -25.11
N ALA A 52 -4.43 -23.55 -25.04
CA ALA A 52 -3.26 -22.71 -24.87
C ALA A 52 -2.49 -23.08 -23.60
N VAL A 53 -1.17 -23.06 -23.68
CA VAL A 53 -0.29 -23.28 -22.53
C VAL A 53 -0.23 -22.00 -21.71
N ILE A 54 -0.77 -22.04 -20.51
CA ILE A 54 -0.78 -20.88 -19.60
C ILE A 54 0.13 -21.15 -18.42
N GLU A 55 1.09 -20.27 -18.19
CA GLU A 55 2.02 -20.31 -17.08
C GLU A 55 1.87 -19.05 -16.23
N VAL A 56 1.87 -19.22 -14.90
CA VAL A 56 1.95 -18.11 -13.94
C VAL A 56 3.37 -18.11 -13.40
N LYS A 57 4.18 -17.13 -13.83
CA LYS A 57 5.59 -17.00 -13.44
C LYS A 57 5.74 -15.94 -12.37
N GLY A 58 5.88 -16.34 -11.12
CA GLY A 58 6.08 -15.46 -9.99
C GLY A 58 5.14 -15.79 -8.82
N LYS A 59 5.42 -15.18 -7.67
CA LYS A 59 4.52 -15.26 -6.52
C LYS A 59 3.36 -14.29 -6.74
N THR A 60 2.13 -14.73 -6.50
CA THR A 60 0.98 -13.83 -6.37
C THR A 60 1.28 -12.80 -5.27
N LEU A 61 0.88 -11.55 -5.49
CA LEU A 61 1.00 -10.54 -4.45
C LEU A 61 0.25 -11.02 -3.20
N PRO A 62 0.93 -11.10 -2.03
CA PRO A 62 0.28 -11.53 -0.79
C PRO A 62 -0.75 -10.51 -0.30
N TYR A 63 -0.67 -9.26 -0.75
CA TYR A 63 -1.48 -8.13 -0.34
C TYR A 63 -2.38 -7.62 -1.47
N VAL A 64 -3.40 -6.83 -1.13
CA VAL A 64 -4.33 -6.22 -2.10
C VAL A 64 -3.63 -5.29 -3.11
N SER A 65 -2.43 -4.80 -2.78
CA SER A 65 -1.60 -4.03 -3.70
C SER A 65 -0.10 -4.20 -3.39
N ARG A 66 0.76 -3.78 -4.33
CA ARG A 66 2.23 -3.75 -4.14
C ARG A 66 2.68 -2.86 -2.97
N GLY A 67 1.81 -1.96 -2.51
CA GLY A 67 2.08 -1.15 -1.32
C GLY A 67 2.46 -2.00 -0.11
N GLY A 68 1.76 -3.11 0.15
CA GLY A 68 2.03 -3.99 1.28
C GLY A 68 3.46 -4.53 1.34
N LEU A 69 4.10 -4.75 0.18
CA LEU A 69 5.51 -5.17 0.13
C LEU A 69 6.48 -4.12 0.69
N LYS A 70 6.12 -2.84 0.67
CA LYS A 70 6.95 -1.78 1.25
C LYS A 70 6.97 -1.90 2.78
N LEU A 71 5.79 -2.08 3.39
CA LEU A 71 5.69 -2.26 4.84
C LEU A 71 6.31 -3.59 5.28
N GLU A 72 6.06 -4.68 4.55
CA GLU A 72 6.72 -5.96 4.79
C GLU A 72 8.26 -5.82 4.79
N LYS A 73 8.80 -5.05 3.83
CA LYS A 73 10.24 -4.78 3.78
C LYS A 73 10.74 -3.98 4.96
N ALA A 74 9.96 -3.00 5.44
CA ALA A 74 10.30 -2.24 6.64
C ALA A 74 10.33 -3.16 7.87
N MET A 75 9.34 -4.02 8.04
CA MET A 75 9.28 -5.00 9.13
C MET A 75 10.44 -6.01 9.12
N GLN A 76 10.97 -6.34 7.93
CA GLN A 76 12.18 -7.18 7.80
C GLN A 76 13.46 -6.46 8.20
N LYS A 77 13.50 -5.13 8.17
CA LYS A 77 14.69 -4.32 8.40
C LYS A 77 14.72 -3.65 9.76
N PHE A 78 13.56 -3.41 10.35
CA PHE A 78 13.42 -2.73 11.63
C PHE A 78 12.68 -3.63 12.63
N PRO A 79 12.91 -3.46 13.94
CA PRO A 79 12.26 -4.26 14.99
C PRO A 79 10.80 -3.82 15.18
N ILE A 80 9.95 -4.11 14.19
CA ILE A 80 8.53 -3.77 14.18
C ILE A 80 7.72 -5.04 14.41
N THR A 81 6.85 -5.01 15.42
CA THR A 81 5.87 -6.07 15.70
C THR A 81 4.48 -5.47 15.70
N LEU A 82 3.56 -6.06 14.95
CA LEU A 82 2.18 -5.56 14.81
C LEU A 82 1.14 -6.43 15.51
N SER A 83 1.54 -7.62 15.96
CA SER A 83 0.64 -8.55 16.63
C SER A 83 0.04 -7.95 17.90
N GLY A 84 -1.29 -7.97 17.98
CA GLY A 84 -2.05 -7.43 19.10
C GLY A 84 -2.14 -5.90 19.15
N LYS A 85 -1.61 -5.18 18.13
CA LYS A 85 -1.59 -3.72 18.12
C LYS A 85 -2.78 -3.14 17.36
N VAL A 86 -3.22 -1.97 17.84
CA VAL A 86 -4.01 -1.02 17.06
C VAL A 86 -3.06 -0.24 16.17
N CYS A 87 -3.39 -0.15 14.89
CA CYS A 87 -2.54 0.46 13.86
C CYS A 87 -3.29 1.55 13.08
N MET A 88 -2.51 2.40 12.40
CA MET A 88 -3.03 3.46 11.53
C MET A 88 -2.30 3.41 10.19
N ASP A 89 -3.05 3.45 9.08
CA ASP A 89 -2.55 3.50 7.71
C ASP A 89 -2.92 4.85 7.09
N VAL A 90 -1.96 5.78 7.07
CA VAL A 90 -2.15 7.15 6.58
C VAL A 90 -1.74 7.23 5.11
N GLY A 91 -2.73 7.49 4.26
CA GLY A 91 -2.64 7.35 2.80
C GLY A 91 -2.93 5.92 2.38
N SER A 92 -3.98 5.33 2.92
CA SER A 92 -4.30 3.90 2.76
C SER A 92 -4.58 3.49 1.32
N SER A 93 -5.13 4.37 0.48
CA SER A 93 -5.43 4.10 -0.93
C SER A 93 -6.19 2.76 -1.09
N THR A 94 -5.65 1.81 -1.84
CA THR A 94 -6.23 0.47 -2.00
C THR A 94 -6.09 -0.44 -0.77
N GLY A 95 -5.35 -0.02 0.26
CA GLY A 95 -5.19 -0.75 1.52
C GLY A 95 -4.02 -1.74 1.54
N GLY A 96 -2.98 -1.51 0.75
CA GLY A 96 -1.83 -2.42 0.74
C GLY A 96 -1.14 -2.54 2.10
N PHE A 97 -0.92 -1.43 2.79
CA PHE A 97 -0.35 -1.42 4.13
C PHE A 97 -1.34 -1.95 5.16
N THR A 98 -2.61 -1.56 5.09
CA THR A 98 -3.71 -2.10 5.92
C THR A 98 -3.73 -3.62 5.87
N ASP A 99 -3.72 -4.22 4.66
CA ASP A 99 -3.72 -5.67 4.48
C ASP A 99 -2.45 -6.33 5.07
N CYS A 100 -1.29 -5.69 4.91
CA CYS A 100 -0.05 -6.14 5.52
C CYS A 100 -0.14 -6.13 7.06
N MET A 101 -0.68 -5.07 7.66
CA MET A 101 -0.87 -4.97 9.11
C MET A 101 -1.77 -6.07 9.64
N LEU A 102 -2.93 -6.30 9.01
CA LEU A 102 -3.88 -7.33 9.41
C LEU A 102 -3.28 -8.74 9.31
N GLN A 103 -2.54 -9.03 8.24
CA GLN A 103 -1.87 -10.33 8.06
C GLN A 103 -0.74 -10.55 9.08
N ASN A 104 -0.19 -9.47 9.65
CA ASN A 104 0.82 -9.52 10.70
C ASN A 104 0.23 -9.35 12.12
N GLY A 105 -1.07 -9.56 12.27
CA GLY A 105 -1.73 -9.70 13.56
C GLY A 105 -2.21 -8.40 14.20
N ALA A 106 -2.32 -7.28 13.46
CA ALA A 106 -2.99 -6.08 13.96
C ALA A 106 -4.44 -6.40 14.33
N THR A 107 -4.88 -5.91 15.49
CA THR A 107 -6.24 -6.12 16.01
C THR A 107 -7.23 -5.10 15.47
N LYS A 108 -6.77 -3.91 15.14
CA LYS A 108 -7.55 -2.84 14.51
C LYS A 108 -6.65 -2.02 13.60
N VAL A 109 -7.18 -1.53 12.48
CA VAL A 109 -6.47 -0.60 11.57
C VAL A 109 -7.39 0.54 11.17
N TYR A 110 -7.01 1.77 11.50
CA TYR A 110 -7.62 2.98 10.96
C TYR A 110 -7.03 3.24 9.58
N ALA A 111 -7.80 3.01 8.52
CA ALA A 111 -7.41 3.23 7.14
C ALA A 111 -7.84 4.63 6.70
N ILE A 112 -6.92 5.61 6.77
CA ILE A 112 -7.18 7.03 6.57
C ILE A 112 -6.72 7.46 5.18
N ASP A 113 -7.61 8.05 4.38
CA ASP A 113 -7.29 8.60 3.06
C ASP A 113 -8.18 9.79 2.71
N VAL A 114 -7.62 10.77 2.00
CA VAL A 114 -8.37 11.90 1.45
C VAL A 114 -9.24 11.49 0.26
N GLY A 115 -8.92 10.40 -0.40
CA GLY A 115 -9.66 9.80 -1.50
C GLY A 115 -10.97 9.14 -1.05
N HIS A 116 -11.69 8.59 -2.02
CA HIS A 116 -12.96 7.92 -1.78
C HIS A 116 -13.12 6.70 -2.67
N GLY A 117 -13.67 5.61 -2.11
CA GLY A 117 -13.98 4.39 -2.84
C GLY A 117 -12.74 3.61 -3.32
N GLN A 118 -11.56 3.87 -2.74
CA GLN A 118 -10.31 3.24 -3.15
C GLN A 118 -9.99 1.97 -2.36
N LEU A 119 -10.36 1.93 -1.08
CA LEU A 119 -10.05 0.80 -0.20
C LEU A 119 -10.68 -0.49 -0.75
N ALA A 120 -9.86 -1.54 -0.87
CA ALA A 120 -10.29 -2.83 -1.40
C ALA A 120 -11.50 -3.39 -0.62
N TRP A 121 -12.47 -3.94 -1.34
CA TRP A 121 -13.75 -4.41 -0.77
C TRP A 121 -13.58 -5.39 0.40
N LYS A 122 -12.61 -6.32 0.32
CA LYS A 122 -12.35 -7.26 1.41
C LYS A 122 -11.91 -6.57 2.70
N LEU A 123 -11.16 -5.45 2.61
CA LEU A 123 -10.69 -4.68 3.76
C LEU A 123 -11.81 -3.80 4.32
N ARG A 124 -12.63 -3.23 3.45
CA ARG A 124 -13.80 -2.44 3.84
C ARG A 124 -14.82 -3.24 4.65
N ASN A 125 -14.88 -4.56 4.43
CA ASN A 125 -15.79 -5.47 5.15
C ASN A 125 -15.09 -6.27 6.27
N ASP A 126 -13.82 -6.02 6.55
CA ASP A 126 -13.12 -6.62 7.69
C ASP A 126 -13.46 -5.80 8.95
N GLU A 127 -14.03 -6.44 9.96
CA GLU A 127 -14.47 -5.80 11.21
C GLU A 127 -13.33 -5.12 11.99
N ARG A 128 -12.07 -5.49 11.71
CA ARG A 128 -10.87 -4.87 12.28
C ARG A 128 -10.48 -3.58 11.57
N VAL A 129 -11.12 -3.21 10.46
CA VAL A 129 -10.77 -2.03 9.68
C VAL A 129 -11.79 -0.92 9.88
N VAL A 130 -11.33 0.21 10.36
CA VAL A 130 -12.09 1.46 10.41
C VAL A 130 -11.74 2.26 9.16
N CYS A 131 -12.68 2.31 8.19
CA CYS A 131 -12.48 2.99 6.91
C CYS A 131 -12.78 4.49 7.06
N MET A 132 -11.73 5.31 7.07
CA MET A 132 -11.77 6.78 7.19
C MET A 132 -11.40 7.44 5.86
N GLU A 133 -12.22 7.25 4.83
CA GLU A 133 -12.08 7.94 3.54
C GLU A 133 -12.61 9.39 3.60
N LYS A 134 -12.24 10.23 2.63
CA LYS A 134 -12.49 11.69 2.61
C LYS A 134 -11.96 12.39 3.87
N THR A 135 -10.97 11.81 4.52
CA THR A 135 -10.44 12.27 5.80
C THR A 135 -9.01 12.77 5.61
N ASN A 136 -8.77 14.01 6.01
CA ASN A 136 -7.43 14.58 5.99
C ASN A 136 -6.81 14.43 7.37
N ILE A 137 -5.76 13.63 7.46
CA ILE A 137 -5.05 13.32 8.72
C ILE A 137 -4.66 14.57 9.53
N ARG A 138 -4.43 15.71 8.89
CA ARG A 138 -4.06 16.95 9.57
C ARG A 138 -5.12 17.50 10.53
N TYR A 139 -6.35 17.05 10.36
CA TYR A 139 -7.51 17.53 11.14
C TYR A 139 -8.13 16.44 12.01
N VAL A 140 -7.58 15.23 11.96
CA VAL A 140 -8.01 14.14 12.85
C VAL A 140 -7.49 14.39 14.25
N VAL A 141 -8.35 14.30 15.22
CA VAL A 141 -8.05 14.47 16.66
C VAL A 141 -8.32 13.17 17.42
N PRO A 142 -7.78 12.98 18.63
CA PRO A 142 -7.99 11.77 19.41
C PRO A 142 -9.46 11.39 19.59
N GLU A 143 -10.35 12.36 19.62
CA GLU A 143 -11.79 12.18 19.78
C GLU A 143 -12.46 11.56 18.55
N ASP A 144 -11.79 11.54 17.38
CA ASP A 144 -12.28 10.93 16.15
C ASP A 144 -11.98 9.44 16.04
N ILE A 145 -11.20 8.89 16.98
CA ILE A 145 -10.81 7.47 17.04
C ILE A 145 -11.13 6.88 18.41
N ASP A 146 -11.49 5.58 18.43
CA ASP A 146 -11.89 4.92 19.69
C ASP A 146 -10.71 4.73 20.66
N GLU A 147 -9.50 4.54 20.11
CA GLU A 147 -8.28 4.29 20.87
C GLU A 147 -7.04 4.72 20.10
N LEU A 148 -5.99 5.15 20.80
CA LEU A 148 -4.73 5.56 20.21
C LEU A 148 -4.02 4.37 19.56
N ALA A 149 -3.34 4.63 18.44
CA ALA A 149 -2.61 3.60 17.74
C ALA A 149 -1.20 3.38 18.34
N ALA A 150 -0.78 2.12 18.44
CA ALA A 150 0.59 1.76 18.83
C ALA A 150 1.56 1.72 17.64
N PHE A 151 1.03 1.81 16.42
CA PHE A 151 1.83 1.85 15.19
C PHE A 151 1.12 2.65 14.11
N SER A 152 1.89 3.44 13.34
CA SER A 152 1.38 4.11 12.14
C SER A 152 2.31 3.89 10.95
N SER A 153 1.73 3.61 9.78
CA SER A 153 2.41 3.78 8.49
C SER A 153 1.94 5.03 7.78
N ILE A 154 2.85 5.70 7.05
CA ILE A 154 2.55 6.92 6.29
C ILE A 154 3.07 6.78 4.86
N ASP A 155 2.16 6.71 3.87
CA ASP A 155 2.49 6.69 2.42
C ASP A 155 1.66 7.76 1.67
N VAL A 156 1.78 9.01 2.07
CA VAL A 156 1.05 10.14 1.49
C VAL A 156 1.73 10.69 0.23
N SER A 157 0.96 11.37 -0.61
CA SER A 157 1.43 12.03 -1.83
C SER A 157 0.94 13.48 -1.90
N PHE A 158 1.69 14.35 -2.56
CA PHE A 158 1.39 15.77 -2.77
C PHE A 158 1.35 16.62 -1.49
N ILE A 159 1.94 16.13 -0.42
CA ILE A 159 2.09 16.81 0.86
C ILE A 159 3.42 16.42 1.50
N SER A 160 4.05 17.36 2.21
CA SER A 160 5.26 17.08 2.99
C SER A 160 4.91 16.34 4.28
N LEU A 161 5.78 15.42 4.69
CA LEU A 161 5.72 14.72 5.97
C LEU A 161 5.78 15.69 7.16
N THR A 162 6.42 16.85 7.00
CA THR A 162 6.48 17.91 8.04
C THR A 162 5.10 18.39 8.49
N LYS A 163 4.08 18.26 7.62
CA LYS A 163 2.70 18.63 7.92
C LYS A 163 1.85 17.48 8.45
N VAL A 164 2.38 16.27 8.44
CA VAL A 164 1.63 15.04 8.74
C VAL A 164 2.13 14.38 10.03
N LEU A 165 3.44 14.44 10.30
CA LEU A 165 4.05 13.73 11.43
C LEU A 165 3.48 14.15 12.78
N LEU A 166 3.32 15.47 13.03
CA LEU A 166 2.78 15.95 14.30
C LEU A 166 1.31 15.56 14.51
N PRO A 167 0.39 15.75 13.55
CA PRO A 167 -0.95 15.19 13.64
C PRO A 167 -0.97 13.68 13.95
N VAL A 168 -0.13 12.89 13.27
CA VAL A 168 -0.04 11.44 13.51
C VAL A 168 0.47 11.15 14.92
N LYS A 169 1.51 11.87 15.41
CA LYS A 169 2.03 11.71 16.79
C LYS A 169 0.92 11.85 17.83
N ASN A 170 0.03 12.82 17.66
CA ASN A 170 -1.07 13.08 18.60
C ASN A 170 -2.11 11.94 18.67
N LEU A 171 -2.09 11.03 17.70
CA LEU A 171 -2.98 9.87 17.61
C LEU A 171 -2.28 8.56 18.01
N LEU A 172 -1.04 8.65 18.47
CA LEU A 172 -0.25 7.49 18.90
C LEU A 172 -0.17 7.40 20.43
N THR A 173 0.02 6.18 20.90
CA THR A 173 0.45 5.91 22.27
C THR A 173 1.85 6.50 22.52
N GLU A 174 2.24 6.67 23.78
CA GLU A 174 3.55 7.26 24.14
C GLU A 174 4.74 6.50 23.51
N ASP A 175 4.64 5.18 23.45
CA ASP A 175 5.64 4.26 22.84
C ASP A 175 5.32 3.91 21.38
N GLY A 176 4.39 4.64 20.76
CA GLY A 176 3.93 4.39 19.39
C GLY A 176 5.04 4.53 18.36
N GLN A 177 5.08 3.59 17.41
CA GLN A 177 6.08 3.54 16.34
C GLN A 177 5.52 4.07 15.02
N VAL A 178 6.37 4.72 14.22
CA VAL A 178 5.99 5.23 12.88
C VAL A 178 6.93 4.70 11.81
N VAL A 179 6.37 4.25 10.69
CA VAL A 179 7.09 4.01 9.44
C VAL A 179 6.54 4.96 8.39
N CYS A 180 7.37 5.84 7.85
CA CYS A 180 6.96 6.76 6.80
C CYS A 180 7.81 6.60 5.53
N LEU A 181 7.18 6.77 4.38
CA LEU A 181 7.88 6.86 3.11
C LEU A 181 8.28 8.31 2.82
N ILE A 182 9.59 8.58 2.84
CA ILE A 182 10.13 9.88 2.44
C ILE A 182 10.14 9.93 0.91
N LYS A 183 9.41 10.89 0.34
CA LYS A 183 9.31 11.09 -1.11
C LYS A 183 9.92 12.45 -1.46
N PRO A 184 11.18 12.50 -1.90
CA PRO A 184 11.89 13.77 -2.13
C PRO A 184 11.13 14.76 -3.00
N GLN A 185 10.36 14.29 -3.98
CA GLN A 185 9.57 15.16 -4.85
C GLN A 185 8.45 15.94 -4.16
N PHE A 186 8.03 15.53 -2.94
CA PHE A 186 7.02 16.22 -2.15
C PHE A 186 7.61 17.00 -0.96
N GLU A 187 8.91 16.83 -0.74
CA GLU A 187 9.64 17.49 0.36
C GLU A 187 10.52 18.64 -0.12
N ALA A 188 11.18 18.49 -1.28
CA ALA A 188 12.28 19.32 -1.76
C ALA A 188 11.78 20.51 -2.54
N GLY A 189 10.96 21.36 -2.32
CA GLY A 189 10.57 22.54 -3.13
C GLY A 189 10.51 22.32 -4.66
N ARG A 190 9.68 23.06 -5.35
CA ARG A 190 9.41 22.84 -6.79
C ARG A 190 10.65 23.03 -7.67
N GLU A 191 11.56 23.90 -7.27
CA GLU A 191 12.79 24.23 -7.99
C GLU A 191 13.78 23.06 -8.08
N LYS A 192 13.73 22.13 -7.11
CA LYS A 192 14.58 20.93 -7.06
C LYS A 192 13.95 19.71 -7.74
N VAL A 193 12.70 19.83 -8.21
CA VAL A 193 11.97 18.74 -8.86
C VAL A 193 12.06 18.89 -10.38
N GLY A 194 12.63 17.89 -11.05
CA GLY A 194 12.77 17.88 -12.51
C GLY A 194 11.41 17.81 -13.24
N LYS A 195 11.44 18.12 -14.56
CA LYS A 195 10.24 18.17 -15.44
C LYS A 195 9.36 16.90 -15.42
N LYS A 196 9.92 15.75 -15.03
CA LYS A 196 9.20 14.47 -14.91
C LYS A 196 8.69 14.19 -13.49
N GLY A 197 8.70 15.18 -12.59
CA GLY A 197 8.27 15.00 -11.21
C GLY A 197 9.23 14.15 -10.35
N VAL A 198 10.50 14.09 -10.73
CA VAL A 198 11.51 13.25 -10.05
C VAL A 198 12.68 14.12 -9.60
N VAL A 199 13.10 13.95 -8.36
CA VAL A 199 14.37 14.46 -7.84
C VAL A 199 15.45 13.43 -8.13
N ARG A 200 16.53 13.84 -8.81
CA ARG A 200 17.64 12.96 -9.18
C ARG A 200 18.94 13.29 -8.44
N ASP A 201 19.02 14.47 -7.89
CA ASP A 201 20.19 14.93 -7.16
C ASP A 201 20.28 14.22 -5.80
N ARG A 202 21.39 13.54 -5.61
CA ARG A 202 21.67 12.80 -4.36
C ARG A 202 21.78 13.75 -3.16
N ALA A 203 22.33 14.93 -3.33
CA ALA A 203 22.46 15.91 -2.26
C ALA A 203 21.07 16.35 -1.76
N VAL A 204 20.11 16.54 -2.69
CA VAL A 204 18.72 16.85 -2.33
C VAL A 204 18.04 15.70 -1.60
N HIS A 205 18.32 14.43 -1.97
CA HIS A 205 17.81 13.28 -1.22
C HIS A 205 18.33 13.28 0.23
N GLU A 206 19.63 13.52 0.40
CA GLU A 206 20.27 13.55 1.72
C GLU A 206 19.75 14.72 2.58
N GLU A 207 19.55 15.90 1.97
CA GLU A 207 18.95 17.08 2.63
C GLU A 207 17.52 16.77 3.12
N VAL A 208 16.70 16.19 2.26
CA VAL A 208 15.30 15.84 2.59
C VAL A 208 15.24 14.79 3.71
N ILE A 209 16.06 13.75 3.63
CA ILE A 209 16.11 12.72 4.68
C ILE A 209 16.50 13.36 6.03
N ARG A 210 17.53 14.21 6.03
CA ARG A 210 17.97 14.91 7.25
C ARG A 210 16.87 15.79 7.83
N MET A 211 16.20 16.59 7.00
CA MET A 211 15.08 17.44 7.43
C MET A 211 13.96 16.65 8.11
N VAL A 212 13.57 15.48 7.54
CA VAL A 212 12.52 14.64 8.14
C VAL A 212 13.02 13.99 9.44
N MET A 213 14.27 13.55 9.48
CA MET A 213 14.88 12.97 10.69
C MET A 213 14.96 14.01 11.82
N ASP A 214 15.45 15.20 11.53
CA ASP A 214 15.58 16.26 12.53
C ASP A 214 14.22 16.62 13.13
N LEU A 215 13.17 16.73 12.29
CA LEU A 215 11.81 16.93 12.76
C LEU A 215 11.32 15.81 13.68
N SER A 216 11.60 14.56 13.34
CA SER A 216 11.18 13.41 14.15
C SER A 216 11.88 13.36 15.51
N LEU A 217 13.16 13.75 15.56
CA LEU A 217 13.96 13.78 16.81
C LEU A 217 13.53 14.91 17.76
N ILE A 218 13.21 16.09 17.23
CA ILE A 218 12.76 17.25 18.05
C ILE A 218 11.50 16.90 18.84
N HIS A 219 10.60 16.09 18.30
CA HIS A 219 9.34 15.73 18.94
C HIS A 219 9.43 14.50 19.87
N ILE A 220 10.54 13.74 19.82
CA ILE A 220 10.79 12.59 20.70
C ILE A 220 11.49 13.03 21.99
N SER A 221 12.20 14.16 21.99
CA SER A 221 13.06 14.60 23.07
C SER A 221 12.46 15.69 23.98
N GLU A 222 11.21 16.11 23.77
CA GLU A 222 10.55 17.01 24.73
C GLU A 222 9.86 16.18 25.83
N PRO A 223 10.20 16.42 27.09
CA PRO A 223 9.58 15.78 28.25
C PRO A 223 8.14 16.26 28.47
#